data_45b9936b77bc18b8663b93237a69751d
#
_entry.id   45b9936b77bc18b8663b93237a69751d
#
_cell.length_a   1.000
_cell.length_b   1.000
_cell.length_c   1.000
_cell.angle_alpha   90.00
_cell.angle_beta   90.00
_cell.angle_gamma   90.00
#
_symmetry.space_group_name_H-M   'P 1'
#
loop_
_entity.id
_entity.type
_entity.pdbx_description
1 polymer ?
#
loop_
_entity_poly.entity_id
_entity_poly.type
_entity_poly.pdbx_seq_one_letter_code
_entity_poly.pdbx_strand_id
1 'polypeptide(L)'
;PADMVVSDFAAYGPAGDLPASFFAKPLFNSTGRKLGVLALQLPSERIDAVIGDRIGQGETGEVLVVGSDGLLRSDSSFSADNDALVTSFASPVLDAALAGNRTHGETSSYRGLDMMVAAAPITTRDQPWAAVAVMASDEVLAPVTSMRNTMLMIGAGLLAVVAALGLLFSRTITKPITRLTQTMQALAEGDLEVEVRGARRTDELGAMARAVEVFRENGLKV
;
A
#
# COMPACT_ATOMS: atom_id res chain seq x y z
N PRO A 1 51.04 -9.28 -7.96
CA PRO A 1 50.15 -10.36 -8.40
C PRO A 1 49.11 -9.74 -9.30
N ALA A 2 49.04 -10.23 -10.56
CA ALA A 2 48.02 -9.74 -11.48
C ALA A 2 46.65 -10.05 -10.89
N ASP A 3 45.82 -9.03 -10.79
CA ASP A 3 44.51 -9.13 -10.18
C ASP A 3 43.54 -9.91 -11.06
N MET A 4 42.57 -10.53 -10.45
CA MET A 4 41.45 -11.15 -11.14
C MET A 4 40.61 -10.02 -11.79
N VAL A 5 40.28 -10.21 -13.06
CA VAL A 5 39.43 -9.31 -13.86
C VAL A 5 38.07 -9.96 -14.02
N VAL A 6 37.02 -9.17 -13.96
CA VAL A 6 35.62 -9.59 -14.21
C VAL A 6 35.17 -8.93 -15.49
N SER A 7 34.73 -9.70 -16.48
CA SER A 7 34.05 -9.14 -17.66
C SER A 7 32.61 -8.87 -17.34
N ASP A 8 31.97 -7.90 -18.02
CA ASP A 8 30.54 -7.80 -17.98
C ASP A 8 29.87 -8.96 -18.74
N PHE A 9 28.57 -9.12 -18.58
CA PHE A 9 27.80 -10.08 -19.37
C PHE A 9 27.80 -9.69 -20.86
N ALA A 10 28.02 -10.69 -21.69
CA ALA A 10 27.89 -10.56 -23.13
C ALA A 10 27.38 -11.88 -23.72
N ALA A 11 26.82 -11.84 -24.90
CA ALA A 11 26.42 -13.04 -25.63
C ALA A 11 27.66 -13.90 -25.90
N TYR A 12 27.60 -15.18 -25.52
CA TYR A 12 28.74 -16.11 -25.65
C TYR A 12 28.42 -17.21 -26.64
N GLY A 13 28.96 -17.08 -27.85
CA GLY A 13 28.70 -17.99 -28.97
C GLY A 13 28.88 -19.48 -28.68
N PRO A 14 29.94 -19.93 -27.95
CA PRO A 14 30.10 -21.34 -27.59
C PRO A 14 28.98 -21.88 -26.65
N ALA A 15 28.22 -21.01 -25.98
CA ALA A 15 27.07 -21.37 -25.18
C ALA A 15 25.73 -21.10 -25.90
N GLY A 16 25.73 -20.97 -27.23
CA GLY A 16 24.52 -20.69 -28.00
C GLY A 16 24.03 -19.24 -27.85
N ASP A 17 24.94 -18.30 -27.74
CA ASP A 17 24.71 -16.87 -27.53
C ASP A 17 24.00 -16.51 -26.21
N LEU A 18 23.99 -17.44 -25.24
CA LEU A 18 23.47 -17.14 -23.91
C LEU A 18 24.38 -16.13 -23.19
N PRO A 19 23.79 -15.24 -22.35
CA PRO A 19 24.53 -14.28 -21.56
C PRO A 19 25.55 -14.96 -20.62
N ALA A 20 26.78 -14.54 -20.66
CA ALA A 20 27.83 -15.04 -19.76
C ALA A 20 28.79 -13.92 -19.38
N SER A 21 29.23 -13.94 -18.13
CA SER A 21 30.35 -13.15 -17.59
C SER A 21 31.51 -14.08 -17.25
N PHE A 22 32.71 -13.55 -17.21
CA PHE A 22 33.90 -14.34 -16.93
C PHE A 22 34.73 -13.71 -15.82
N PHE A 23 35.18 -14.55 -14.89
CA PHE A 23 36.24 -14.24 -13.95
C PHE A 23 37.53 -14.78 -14.50
N ALA A 24 38.49 -13.92 -14.78
CA ALA A 24 39.77 -14.31 -15.39
C ALA A 24 40.96 -13.93 -14.51
N LYS A 25 41.88 -14.85 -14.34
CA LYS A 25 43.13 -14.63 -13.59
C LYS A 25 44.31 -15.19 -14.35
N PRO A 26 45.39 -14.41 -14.61
CA PRO A 26 46.58 -14.92 -15.23
C PRO A 26 47.34 -15.87 -14.28
N LEU A 27 47.86 -16.93 -14.85
CA LEU A 27 48.70 -17.92 -14.18
C LEU A 27 50.15 -17.67 -14.53
N PHE A 28 51.02 -17.68 -13.52
CA PHE A 28 52.48 -17.50 -13.67
C PHE A 28 53.22 -18.70 -13.09
N ASN A 29 54.37 -19.02 -13.65
CA ASN A 29 55.29 -20.00 -13.05
C ASN A 29 56.11 -19.35 -11.91
N SER A 30 56.96 -20.16 -11.27
CA SER A 30 57.85 -19.72 -10.19
C SER A 30 58.89 -18.66 -10.64
N THR A 31 59.15 -18.53 -11.94
CA THR A 31 60.04 -17.54 -12.52
C THR A 31 59.33 -16.26 -13.00
N GLY A 32 58.01 -16.12 -12.75
CA GLY A 32 57.23 -14.95 -13.16
C GLY A 32 56.79 -14.94 -14.63
N ARG A 33 57.03 -16.03 -15.40
CA ARG A 33 56.57 -16.12 -16.78
C ARG A 33 55.10 -16.51 -16.82
N LYS A 34 54.27 -15.77 -17.60
CA LYS A 34 52.87 -16.09 -17.81
C LYS A 34 52.72 -17.46 -18.50
N LEU A 35 51.99 -18.36 -17.86
CA LEU A 35 51.70 -19.71 -18.38
C LEU A 35 50.38 -19.74 -19.16
N GLY A 36 49.42 -18.90 -18.74
CA GLY A 36 48.09 -18.86 -19.33
C GLY A 36 47.16 -17.98 -18.54
N VAL A 37 45.85 -18.14 -18.77
CA VAL A 37 44.76 -17.48 -18.04
C VAL A 37 43.78 -18.56 -17.61
N LEU A 38 43.46 -18.58 -16.33
CA LEU A 38 42.31 -19.34 -15.82
C LEU A 38 41.07 -18.44 -15.97
N ALA A 39 40.07 -18.91 -16.71
CA ALA A 39 38.80 -18.24 -16.84
C ALA A 39 37.68 -19.14 -16.30
N LEU A 40 36.80 -18.57 -15.46
CA LEU A 40 35.62 -19.22 -14.95
C LEU A 40 34.41 -18.48 -15.53
N GLN A 41 33.54 -19.21 -16.20
CA GLN A 41 32.27 -18.67 -16.71
C GLN A 41 31.24 -18.56 -15.58
N LEU A 42 30.60 -17.42 -15.50
CA LEU A 42 29.40 -17.17 -14.69
C LEU A 42 28.22 -17.07 -15.65
N PRO A 43 27.39 -18.09 -15.77
CA PRO A 43 26.16 -18.00 -16.54
C PRO A 43 25.08 -17.18 -15.77
N SER A 44 24.17 -16.52 -16.49
CA SER A 44 23.12 -15.67 -15.90
C SER A 44 22.22 -16.46 -14.94
N GLU A 45 21.98 -17.74 -15.21
CA GLU A 45 21.14 -18.62 -14.38
C GLU A 45 21.68 -18.77 -12.94
N ARG A 46 22.96 -18.47 -12.70
CA ARG A 46 23.52 -18.46 -11.34
C ARG A 46 23.10 -17.21 -10.58
N ILE A 47 22.93 -16.09 -11.26
CA ILE A 47 22.39 -14.88 -10.66
C ILE A 47 20.90 -15.12 -10.35
N ASP A 48 20.17 -15.65 -11.33
CA ASP A 48 18.74 -15.94 -11.18
C ASP A 48 18.46 -16.90 -10.02
N ALA A 49 19.32 -17.90 -9.82
CA ALA A 49 19.20 -18.83 -8.69
C ALA A 49 19.38 -18.13 -7.31
N VAL A 50 20.12 -17.02 -7.26
CA VAL A 50 20.34 -16.26 -6.01
C VAL A 50 19.21 -15.28 -5.74
N ILE A 51 18.72 -14.58 -6.79
CA ILE A 51 17.70 -13.53 -6.64
C ILE A 51 16.27 -14.04 -6.84
N GLY A 52 16.10 -15.23 -7.44
CA GLY A 52 14.82 -15.83 -7.77
C GLY A 52 14.03 -16.36 -6.57
N ASP A 53 14.61 -16.33 -5.36
CA ASP A 53 13.87 -16.64 -4.14
C ASP A 53 12.90 -15.49 -3.84
N ARG A 54 11.61 -15.74 -4.08
CA ARG A 54 10.53 -14.75 -3.95
C ARG A 54 10.03 -14.55 -2.52
N ILE A 55 10.73 -15.04 -1.52
CA ILE A 55 10.36 -14.86 -0.11
C ILE A 55 10.32 -13.35 0.21
N GLY A 56 9.14 -12.86 0.58
CA GLY A 56 8.92 -11.46 0.94
C GLY A 56 8.73 -10.50 -0.23
N GLN A 57 8.71 -10.98 -1.48
CA GLN A 57 8.52 -10.15 -2.67
C GLN A 57 7.05 -9.97 -3.07
N GLY A 58 6.09 -10.56 -2.35
CA GLY A 58 4.67 -10.46 -2.67
C GLY A 58 4.29 -11.17 -3.98
N GLU A 59 3.22 -10.70 -4.62
CA GLU A 59 2.72 -11.27 -5.87
C GLU A 59 3.37 -10.64 -7.11
N THR A 60 3.61 -9.33 -7.08
CA THR A 60 4.15 -8.56 -8.22
C THR A 60 5.61 -8.18 -8.08
N GLY A 61 6.21 -8.41 -6.91
CA GLY A 61 7.58 -8.04 -6.63
C GLY A 61 8.61 -8.98 -7.26
N GLU A 62 9.74 -8.42 -7.66
CA GLU A 62 10.94 -9.16 -8.10
C GLU A 62 12.21 -8.36 -7.81
N VAL A 63 13.34 -9.06 -7.83
CA VAL A 63 14.67 -8.45 -7.75
C VAL A 63 15.39 -8.70 -9.06
N LEU A 64 15.97 -7.65 -9.60
CA LEU A 64 16.70 -7.63 -10.87
C LEU A 64 18.13 -7.20 -10.63
N VAL A 65 19.06 -7.68 -11.45
CA VAL A 65 20.40 -7.14 -11.57
C VAL A 65 20.50 -6.36 -12.87
N VAL A 66 20.92 -5.11 -12.79
CA VAL A 66 20.98 -4.18 -13.94
C VAL A 66 22.38 -3.66 -14.10
N GLY A 67 22.88 -3.65 -15.33
CA GLY A 67 24.20 -3.11 -15.69
C GLY A 67 24.19 -1.60 -15.92
N SER A 68 25.37 -1.02 -16.13
CA SER A 68 25.53 0.42 -16.41
C SER A 68 24.93 0.88 -17.72
N ASP A 69 24.66 -0.03 -18.62
CA ASP A 69 23.95 0.21 -19.89
C ASP A 69 22.42 0.19 -19.75
N GLY A 70 21.92 -0.07 -18.53
CA GLY A 70 20.50 -0.20 -18.24
C GLY A 70 19.88 -1.55 -18.64
N LEU A 71 20.68 -2.48 -19.19
CA LEU A 71 20.17 -3.81 -19.54
C LEU A 71 20.21 -4.76 -18.33
N LEU A 72 19.24 -5.67 -18.26
CA LEU A 72 19.20 -6.69 -17.23
C LEU A 72 20.41 -7.65 -17.34
N ARG A 73 20.89 -8.10 -16.20
CA ARG A 73 21.92 -9.16 -16.05
C ARG A 73 21.33 -10.42 -15.44
N SER A 74 20.03 -10.36 -15.12
CA SER A 74 19.21 -11.45 -14.61
C SER A 74 17.97 -11.62 -15.47
N ASP A 75 17.33 -12.75 -15.33
CA ASP A 75 16.02 -12.98 -15.93
C ASP A 75 14.89 -12.39 -15.08
N SER A 76 13.76 -12.01 -15.70
CA SER A 76 12.57 -11.58 -14.98
C SER A 76 11.67 -12.77 -14.67
N SER A 77 11.17 -12.83 -13.43
CA SER A 77 10.21 -13.86 -13.02
C SER A 77 8.85 -13.73 -13.72
N PHE A 78 8.60 -12.65 -14.44
CA PHE A 78 7.33 -12.33 -15.10
C PHE A 78 7.40 -12.36 -16.64
N SER A 79 8.51 -12.76 -17.18
CA SER A 79 8.71 -12.99 -18.62
C SER A 79 8.75 -14.50 -18.91
N ALA A 80 8.33 -14.89 -20.11
CA ALA A 80 8.49 -16.25 -20.60
C ALA A 80 9.80 -16.45 -21.34
N ASP A 81 10.38 -15.36 -21.83
CA ASP A 81 11.64 -15.32 -22.57
C ASP A 81 12.77 -14.83 -21.65
N ASN A 82 14.01 -15.16 -21.97
CA ASN A 82 15.16 -14.68 -21.20
C ASN A 82 15.38 -13.18 -21.43
N ASP A 83 15.28 -12.40 -20.38
CA ASP A 83 15.39 -10.94 -20.37
C ASP A 83 16.82 -10.43 -20.24
N ALA A 84 17.76 -11.28 -19.87
CA ALA A 84 19.15 -10.86 -19.67
C ALA A 84 19.78 -10.37 -20.98
N LEU A 85 20.34 -9.16 -20.98
CA LEU A 85 20.87 -8.40 -22.11
C LEU A 85 19.83 -8.01 -23.18
N VAL A 86 18.54 -8.20 -22.94
CA VAL A 86 17.45 -7.89 -23.88
C VAL A 86 16.58 -6.77 -23.32
N THR A 87 16.08 -6.96 -22.11
CA THR A 87 15.17 -6.01 -21.48
C THR A 87 15.94 -4.90 -20.78
N SER A 88 15.47 -3.65 -20.97
CA SER A 88 16.05 -2.48 -20.34
C SER A 88 15.23 -2.03 -19.12
N PHE A 89 15.93 -1.58 -18.10
CA PHE A 89 15.37 -0.89 -16.95
C PHE A 89 16.00 0.50 -16.87
N ALA A 90 15.16 1.54 -16.85
CA ALA A 90 15.61 2.92 -16.75
C ALA A 90 14.82 3.66 -15.66
N SER A 91 15.52 4.28 -14.72
CA SER A 91 14.91 5.14 -13.71
C SER A 91 15.99 6.00 -13.03
N PRO A 92 15.64 7.17 -12.49
CA PRO A 92 16.56 7.96 -11.66
C PRO A 92 17.08 7.20 -10.44
N VAL A 93 16.33 6.18 -9.96
CA VAL A 93 16.72 5.31 -8.86
C VAL A 93 17.87 4.39 -9.27
N LEU A 94 17.82 3.85 -10.49
CA LEU A 94 18.92 3.08 -11.06
C LEU A 94 20.19 3.93 -11.21
N ASP A 95 20.07 5.12 -11.77
CA ASP A 95 21.20 6.03 -12.00
C ASP A 95 21.94 6.35 -10.70
N ALA A 96 21.17 6.63 -9.64
CA ALA A 96 21.73 6.90 -8.32
C ALA A 96 22.41 5.64 -7.72
N ALA A 97 21.85 4.45 -7.95
CA ALA A 97 22.47 3.20 -7.47
C ALA A 97 23.78 2.90 -8.21
N LEU A 98 23.82 3.09 -9.53
CA LEU A 98 25.03 2.95 -10.33
C LEU A 98 26.12 3.97 -9.92
N ALA A 99 25.72 5.16 -9.43
CA ALA A 99 26.62 6.14 -8.83
C ALA A 99 27.07 5.79 -7.40
N GLY A 100 26.68 4.63 -6.87
CA GLY A 100 27.12 4.13 -5.56
C GLY A 100 26.19 4.42 -4.39
N ASN A 101 25.00 4.98 -4.63
CA ASN A 101 24.04 5.35 -3.58
C ASN A 101 22.92 4.30 -3.44
N ARG A 102 22.52 4.00 -2.22
CA ARG A 102 21.27 3.27 -1.97
C ARG A 102 20.12 4.25 -2.01
N THR A 103 19.10 3.94 -2.81
CA THR A 103 17.96 4.86 -2.99
C THR A 103 16.68 4.09 -3.30
N HIS A 104 15.56 4.81 -3.22
CA HIS A 104 14.25 4.28 -3.57
C HIS A 104 13.41 5.38 -4.23
N GLY A 105 12.36 4.98 -4.92
CA GLY A 105 11.46 5.90 -5.61
C GLY A 105 10.35 5.15 -6.34
N GLU A 106 9.78 5.79 -7.33
CA GLU A 106 8.73 5.23 -8.17
C GLU A 106 9.16 5.27 -9.63
N THR A 107 8.65 4.34 -10.43
CA THR A 107 8.81 4.33 -11.88
C THR A 107 7.60 3.69 -12.55
N SER A 108 7.27 4.16 -13.75
CA SER A 108 6.29 3.53 -14.64
C SER A 108 6.93 2.97 -15.92
N SER A 109 8.26 2.99 -15.99
CA SER A 109 9.02 2.59 -17.19
C SER A 109 9.23 1.08 -17.30
N TYR A 110 8.90 0.30 -16.28
CA TYR A 110 9.09 -1.14 -16.25
C TYR A 110 7.74 -1.87 -16.26
N ARG A 111 7.56 -2.82 -17.16
CA ARG A 111 6.33 -3.62 -17.35
C ARG A 111 5.05 -2.80 -17.58
N GLY A 112 5.14 -1.47 -17.81
CA GLY A 112 3.97 -0.60 -18.00
C GLY A 112 3.08 -0.44 -16.76
N LEU A 113 3.61 -0.72 -15.59
CA LEU A 113 2.95 -0.58 -14.28
C LEU A 113 3.63 0.50 -13.46
N ASP A 114 2.87 1.16 -12.60
CA ASP A 114 3.44 2.02 -11.57
C ASP A 114 4.07 1.14 -10.49
N MET A 115 5.40 1.23 -10.39
CA MET A 115 6.19 0.37 -9.51
C MET A 115 6.91 1.21 -8.46
N MET A 116 6.91 0.76 -7.23
CA MET A 116 7.87 1.19 -6.23
C MET A 116 9.20 0.47 -6.46
N VAL A 117 10.27 1.21 -6.42
CA VAL A 117 11.63 0.74 -6.74
C VAL A 117 12.57 1.05 -5.59
N ALA A 118 13.36 0.08 -5.20
CA ALA A 118 14.51 0.27 -4.33
C ALA A 118 15.76 -0.28 -5.02
N ALA A 119 16.83 0.48 -5.05
CA ALA A 119 18.06 0.05 -5.69
C ALA A 119 19.29 0.26 -4.81
N ALA A 120 20.23 -0.65 -4.95
CA ALA A 120 21.50 -0.62 -4.26
C ALA A 120 22.66 -0.99 -5.21
N PRO A 121 23.85 -0.38 -5.07
CA PRO A 121 25.00 -0.75 -5.86
C PRO A 121 25.45 -2.16 -5.51
N ILE A 122 25.79 -2.95 -6.53
CA ILE A 122 26.56 -4.19 -6.38
C ILE A 122 28.01 -3.82 -6.52
N THR A 123 28.74 -3.94 -5.42
CA THR A 123 30.18 -3.62 -5.40
C THR A 123 30.96 -4.75 -6.06
N THR A 124 31.10 -4.67 -7.36
CA THR A 124 32.10 -5.47 -8.10
C THR A 124 33.32 -4.62 -8.38
N ARG A 125 34.46 -5.26 -8.61
CA ARG A 125 35.75 -4.56 -8.77
C ARG A 125 35.78 -3.74 -10.07
N ASP A 126 35.19 -4.26 -11.14
CA ASP A 126 35.38 -3.76 -12.49
C ASP A 126 34.07 -3.43 -13.23
N GLN A 127 32.91 -3.79 -12.66
CA GLN A 127 31.62 -3.62 -13.31
C GLN A 127 30.62 -2.91 -12.37
N PRO A 128 30.09 -1.73 -12.73
CA PRO A 128 29.04 -1.07 -11.97
C PRO A 128 27.68 -1.72 -12.28
N TRP A 129 27.25 -2.59 -11.39
CA TRP A 129 25.91 -3.17 -11.42
C TRP A 129 25.07 -2.66 -10.25
N ALA A 130 23.77 -2.72 -10.39
CA ALA A 130 22.82 -2.43 -9.32
C ALA A 130 21.85 -3.60 -9.12
N ALA A 131 21.57 -3.91 -7.87
CA ALA A 131 20.41 -4.72 -7.49
C ALA A 131 19.21 -3.79 -7.40
N VAL A 132 18.14 -4.12 -8.11
CA VAL A 132 16.90 -3.33 -8.18
C VAL A 132 15.74 -4.21 -7.76
N ALA A 133 15.11 -3.88 -6.66
CA ALA A 133 13.87 -4.50 -6.22
C ALA A 133 12.70 -3.65 -6.69
N VAL A 134 11.73 -4.26 -7.34
CA VAL A 134 10.51 -3.61 -7.84
C VAL A 134 9.27 -4.33 -7.31
N MET A 135 8.20 -3.57 -7.07
CA MET A 135 6.89 -4.10 -6.67
C MET A 135 5.81 -3.12 -7.13
N ALA A 136 4.67 -3.61 -7.57
CA ALA A 136 3.57 -2.75 -7.99
C ALA A 136 3.12 -1.84 -6.83
N SER A 137 2.93 -0.55 -7.11
CA SER A 137 2.54 0.45 -6.11
C SER A 137 1.21 0.11 -5.45
N ASP A 138 0.27 -0.44 -6.21
CA ASP A 138 -1.03 -0.89 -5.69
C ASP A 138 -0.89 -2.01 -4.65
N GLU A 139 0.03 -2.94 -4.86
CA GLU A 139 0.29 -4.02 -3.89
C GLU A 139 0.92 -3.47 -2.60
N VAL A 140 1.92 -2.61 -2.73
CA VAL A 140 2.57 -1.96 -1.58
C VAL A 140 1.57 -1.15 -0.75
N LEU A 141 0.62 -0.46 -1.42
CA LEU A 141 -0.37 0.40 -0.78
C LEU A 141 -1.66 -0.34 -0.37
N ALA A 142 -1.85 -1.59 -0.78
CA ALA A 142 -3.04 -2.38 -0.46
C ALA A 142 -3.39 -2.43 1.04
N PRO A 143 -2.44 -2.63 1.98
CA PRO A 143 -2.73 -2.59 3.41
C PRO A 143 -3.26 -1.23 3.87
N VAL A 144 -2.70 -0.13 3.34
CA VAL A 144 -3.10 1.24 3.70
C VAL A 144 -4.52 1.53 3.22
N THR A 145 -4.86 1.15 1.98
CA THR A 145 -6.20 1.33 1.43
C THR A 145 -7.24 0.51 2.17
N SER A 146 -6.90 -0.71 2.57
CA SER A 146 -7.76 -1.58 3.39
C SER A 146 -8.02 -0.96 4.77
N MET A 147 -6.99 -0.48 5.45
CA MET A 147 -7.13 0.22 6.74
C MET A 147 -8.01 1.47 6.61
N ARG A 148 -7.79 2.29 5.60
CA ARG A 148 -8.62 3.48 5.34
C ARG A 148 -10.10 3.11 5.17
N ASN A 149 -10.40 2.12 4.35
CA ASN A 149 -11.77 1.70 4.07
C ASN A 149 -12.44 1.15 5.35
N THR A 150 -11.71 0.38 6.15
CA THR A 150 -12.18 -0.13 7.44
C THR A 150 -12.50 1.02 8.41
N MET A 151 -11.62 2.01 8.52
CA MET A 151 -11.86 3.20 9.36
C MET A 151 -13.07 4.00 8.89
N LEU A 152 -13.25 4.18 7.58
CA LEU A 152 -14.43 4.87 7.03
C LEU A 152 -15.73 4.11 7.34
N MET A 153 -15.73 2.77 7.23
CA MET A 153 -16.90 1.95 7.57
C MET A 153 -17.26 2.04 9.06
N ILE A 154 -16.27 1.97 9.95
CA ILE A 154 -16.47 2.12 11.39
C ILE A 154 -17.01 3.53 11.71
N GLY A 155 -16.41 4.56 11.13
CA GLY A 155 -16.86 5.95 11.30
C GLY A 155 -18.30 6.18 10.83
N ALA A 156 -18.66 5.67 9.66
CA ALA A 156 -20.03 5.73 9.14
C ALA A 156 -21.01 4.97 10.03
N GLY A 157 -20.64 3.79 10.53
CA GLY A 157 -21.44 3.01 11.46
C GLY A 157 -21.73 3.76 12.78
N LEU A 158 -20.70 4.35 13.37
CA LEU A 158 -20.84 5.17 14.59
C LEU A 158 -21.75 6.38 14.36
N LEU A 159 -21.58 7.09 13.24
CA LEU A 159 -22.44 8.22 12.88
C LEU A 159 -23.91 7.80 12.74
N ALA A 160 -24.17 6.66 12.09
CA ALA A 160 -25.52 6.12 11.96
C ALA A 160 -26.14 5.78 13.32
N VAL A 161 -25.38 5.19 14.24
CA VAL A 161 -25.84 4.89 15.60
C VAL A 161 -26.16 6.18 16.36
N VAL A 162 -25.28 7.18 16.33
CA VAL A 162 -25.50 8.47 17.00
C VAL A 162 -26.73 9.18 16.43
N ALA A 163 -26.90 9.18 15.10
CA ALA A 163 -28.06 9.75 14.47
C ALA A 163 -29.34 9.02 14.87
N ALA A 164 -29.33 7.69 14.89
CA ALA A 164 -30.50 6.90 15.34
C ALA A 164 -30.88 7.19 16.80
N LEU A 165 -29.89 7.22 17.70
CA LEU A 165 -30.11 7.56 19.11
C LEU A 165 -30.64 9.00 19.27
N GLY A 166 -30.09 9.96 18.51
CA GLY A 166 -30.58 11.34 18.51
C GLY A 166 -32.03 11.46 18.02
N LEU A 167 -32.39 10.73 16.97
CA LEU A 167 -33.77 10.67 16.47
C LEU A 167 -34.74 10.02 17.50
N LEU A 168 -34.31 8.94 18.14
CA LEU A 168 -35.06 8.28 19.19
C LEU A 168 -35.27 9.23 20.37
N PHE A 169 -34.23 9.88 20.86
CA PHE A 169 -34.28 10.87 21.93
C PHE A 169 -35.20 12.02 21.58
N SER A 170 -35.07 12.57 20.38
CA SER A 170 -35.95 13.63 19.90
C SER A 170 -37.45 13.22 19.91
N ARG A 171 -37.73 12.00 19.44
CA ARG A 171 -39.12 11.50 19.34
C ARG A 171 -39.73 11.13 20.70
N THR A 172 -38.91 10.59 21.61
CA THR A 172 -39.38 10.06 22.90
C THR A 172 -39.40 11.10 24.01
N ILE A 173 -38.54 12.11 23.95
CA ILE A 173 -38.38 13.09 25.01
C ILE A 173 -38.66 14.52 24.50
N THR A 174 -37.91 14.99 23.51
CA THR A 174 -37.97 16.41 23.10
C THR A 174 -39.33 16.79 22.53
N LYS A 175 -39.89 16.03 21.58
CA LYS A 175 -41.18 16.32 20.97
C LYS A 175 -42.34 16.29 21.98
N PRO A 176 -42.50 15.30 22.89
CA PRO A 176 -43.52 15.33 23.93
C PRO A 176 -43.41 16.52 24.86
N ILE A 177 -42.22 16.90 25.32
CA ILE A 177 -42.00 18.08 26.17
C ILE A 177 -42.48 19.35 25.45
N THR A 178 -42.02 19.56 24.21
CA THR A 178 -42.42 20.73 23.42
C THR A 178 -43.93 20.82 23.23
N ARG A 179 -44.58 19.66 22.98
CA ARG A 179 -46.06 19.62 22.86
C ARG A 179 -46.76 19.97 24.16
N LEU A 180 -46.33 19.42 25.31
CA LEU A 180 -46.88 19.75 26.61
C LEU A 180 -46.73 21.25 26.94
N THR A 181 -45.57 21.83 26.61
CA THR A 181 -45.32 23.27 26.76
C THR A 181 -46.30 24.10 25.92
N GLN A 182 -46.51 23.71 24.65
CA GLN A 182 -47.48 24.39 23.77
C GLN A 182 -48.91 24.24 24.27
N THR A 183 -49.29 23.04 24.76
CA THR A 183 -50.61 22.80 25.33
C THR A 183 -50.81 23.63 26.60
N MET A 184 -49.82 23.75 27.47
CA MET A 184 -49.88 24.63 28.66
C MET A 184 -50.02 26.10 28.29
N GLN A 185 -49.33 26.53 27.23
CA GLN A 185 -49.47 27.93 26.74
C GLN A 185 -50.86 28.20 26.20
N ALA A 186 -51.44 27.31 25.39
CA ALA A 186 -52.78 27.43 24.87
C ALA A 186 -53.85 27.50 26.01
N LEU A 187 -53.65 26.63 27.03
CA LEU A 187 -54.53 26.68 28.24
C LEU A 187 -54.42 28.01 28.99
N ALA A 188 -53.21 28.59 29.09
CA ALA A 188 -53.01 29.89 29.74
C ALA A 188 -53.60 31.03 28.93
N GLU A 189 -53.77 30.91 27.62
CA GLU A 189 -54.42 31.85 26.71
C GLU A 189 -55.94 31.64 26.68
N GLY A 190 -56.49 30.67 27.44
CA GLY A 190 -57.92 30.40 27.57
C GLY A 190 -58.46 29.36 26.59
N ASP A 191 -57.66 28.70 25.79
CA ASP A 191 -58.10 27.62 24.92
C ASP A 191 -58.18 26.30 25.71
N LEU A 192 -59.41 26.02 26.24
CA LEU A 192 -59.71 24.81 27.00
C LEU A 192 -60.14 23.63 26.13
N GLU A 193 -60.25 23.82 24.80
CA GLU A 193 -60.53 22.72 23.85
C GLU A 193 -59.30 21.96 23.41
N VAL A 194 -58.07 22.43 23.73
CA VAL A 194 -56.83 21.80 23.35
C VAL A 194 -56.72 20.38 23.92
N GLU A 195 -56.35 19.42 23.07
CA GLU A 195 -56.14 18.00 23.45
C GLU A 195 -54.80 17.79 24.18
N VAL A 196 -54.82 17.29 25.41
CA VAL A 196 -53.60 16.92 26.13
C VAL A 196 -53.13 15.53 25.73
N ARG A 197 -52.13 15.49 24.87
CA ARG A 197 -51.56 14.23 24.38
C ARG A 197 -50.48 13.71 25.30
N GLY A 198 -50.44 12.37 25.52
CA GLY A 198 -49.43 11.71 26.30
C GLY A 198 -49.85 11.24 27.69
N ALA A 199 -51.08 11.51 28.13
CA ALA A 199 -51.61 11.11 29.43
C ALA A 199 -51.57 9.57 29.67
N ARG A 200 -51.54 8.77 28.61
CA ARG A 200 -51.47 7.29 28.69
C ARG A 200 -50.04 6.76 28.90
N ARG A 201 -49.03 7.62 28.89
CA ARG A 201 -47.61 7.17 29.13
C ARG A 201 -47.47 6.81 30.62
N THR A 202 -46.57 5.85 30.87
CA THR A 202 -46.28 5.34 32.22
C THR A 202 -45.02 5.96 32.85
N ASP A 203 -44.33 6.84 32.13
CA ASP A 203 -43.14 7.56 32.56
C ASP A 203 -43.48 8.95 33.17
N GLU A 204 -42.43 9.72 33.50
CA GLU A 204 -42.51 11.05 34.10
C GLU A 204 -43.24 12.05 33.17
N LEU A 205 -43.06 11.90 31.86
CA LEU A 205 -43.75 12.72 30.87
C LEU A 205 -45.27 12.43 30.85
N GLY A 206 -45.64 11.18 31.09
CA GLY A 206 -47.03 10.79 31.28
C GLY A 206 -47.62 11.37 32.55
N ALA A 207 -46.87 11.43 33.65
CA ALA A 207 -47.28 12.08 34.87
C ALA A 207 -47.52 13.59 34.68
N MET A 208 -46.63 14.26 33.96
CA MET A 208 -46.79 15.67 33.58
C MET A 208 -48.04 15.89 32.69
N ALA A 209 -48.26 15.03 31.71
CA ALA A 209 -49.44 15.14 30.84
C ALA A 209 -50.75 14.97 31.63
N ARG A 210 -50.81 14.04 32.57
CA ARG A 210 -51.99 13.88 33.45
C ARG A 210 -52.21 15.09 34.35
N ALA A 211 -51.16 15.72 34.90
CA ALA A 211 -51.27 16.94 35.67
C ALA A 211 -51.83 18.11 34.83
N VAL A 212 -51.38 18.24 33.60
CA VAL A 212 -51.90 19.23 32.63
C VAL A 212 -53.38 18.98 32.31
N GLU A 213 -53.79 17.71 32.16
CA GLU A 213 -55.17 17.32 31.91
C GLU A 213 -56.10 17.70 33.09
N VAL A 214 -55.68 17.45 34.33
CA VAL A 214 -56.41 17.86 35.53
C VAL A 214 -56.57 19.40 35.58
N PHE A 215 -55.51 20.14 35.18
CA PHE A 215 -55.59 21.60 35.10
C PHE A 215 -56.62 22.07 34.08
N ARG A 216 -56.62 21.45 32.88
CA ARG A 216 -57.61 21.71 31.84
C ARG A 216 -59.07 21.46 32.30
N GLU A 217 -59.27 20.27 32.93
CA GLU A 217 -60.61 19.90 33.44
C GLU A 217 -61.13 20.87 34.53
N ASN A 218 -60.24 21.36 35.37
CA ASN A 218 -60.62 22.37 36.37
C ASN A 218 -60.93 23.71 35.74
N GLY A 219 -60.29 24.12 34.67
CA GLY A 219 -60.64 25.32 33.91
C GLY A 219 -62.00 25.27 33.24
N LEU A 220 -62.45 24.07 32.83
CA LEU A 220 -63.77 23.86 32.23
C LEU A 220 -64.93 23.92 33.26
N LYS A 221 -64.64 23.84 34.57
CA LYS A 221 -65.65 23.83 35.66
C LYS A 221 -65.86 25.19 36.26
N VAL A 222 -65.11 26.20 35.88
CA VAL A 222 -65.22 27.57 36.32
C VAL A 222 -65.95 28.39 35.28
#